data_4df514bf8b067415490267632b77b130
#
_entry.id   4df514bf8b067415490267632b77b130
#
_cell.length_a   1.000
_cell.length_b   1.000
_cell.length_c   1.000
_cell.angle_alpha   90.00
_cell.angle_beta   90.00
_cell.angle_gamma   90.00
#
_symmetry.space_group_name_H-M   'P 1'
#
loop_
_entity.id
_entity.type
_entity.pdbx_description
1 polymer ?
#
loop_
_entity_poly.entity_id
_entity_poly.type
_entity_poly.pdbx_seq_one_letter_code
_entity_poly.pdbx_strand_id
1 'polypeptide(L)'
;MKAAGRRKIKAARGQGTKGQKSAFQGRKSNVKRWTFIALGANLGDRKRTMIEAITHLQKLSNETLLRSSFWETPPVDCPPGSPPFLNAVVALAPRPDETPQSLFAKLQALEKTFGRKPKTILNEARPLDLDLIAFGNETRAGKTLTLPHPRAHLRRFVLQPLSEIAPDFPLPGQSKTVSQLLRALPRDETMRKLEDE
;
A
#
# COMPACT_ATOMS: atom_id res chain seq x y z
N MET A 1 -34.01 11.73 -58.36
CA MET A 1 -32.65 11.26 -57.98
C MET A 1 -32.14 12.15 -56.86
N LYS A 2 -32.10 11.65 -55.61
CA LYS A 2 -31.57 12.40 -54.45
C LYS A 2 -30.50 11.52 -53.78
N ALA A 3 -29.27 12.06 -53.70
CA ALA A 3 -28.10 11.42 -53.16
C ALA A 3 -28.17 11.32 -51.61
N ALA A 4 -27.87 10.15 -51.06
CA ALA A 4 -27.81 9.89 -49.63
C ALA A 4 -26.45 10.32 -49.07
N GLY A 5 -26.43 11.23 -48.13
CA GLY A 5 -25.25 11.68 -47.41
C GLY A 5 -24.83 10.71 -46.34
N ARG A 6 -23.61 10.16 -46.44
CA ARG A 6 -22.97 9.36 -45.39
C ARG A 6 -22.49 10.26 -44.25
N ARG A 7 -23.08 10.14 -43.07
CA ARG A 7 -22.55 10.71 -41.82
C ARG A 7 -21.39 9.86 -41.30
N LYS A 8 -20.20 10.43 -41.20
CA LYS A 8 -19.03 9.85 -40.52
C LYS A 8 -19.23 9.93 -39.00
N ILE A 9 -19.28 8.80 -38.34
CA ILE A 9 -19.26 8.72 -36.89
C ILE A 9 -17.79 8.92 -36.44
N LYS A 10 -17.51 10.00 -35.70
CA LYS A 10 -16.22 10.20 -35.02
C LYS A 10 -16.17 9.35 -33.79
N ALA A 11 -15.21 8.40 -33.75
CA ALA A 11 -14.91 7.63 -32.56
C ALA A 11 -14.39 8.57 -31.46
N ALA A 12 -15.04 8.55 -30.31
CA ALA A 12 -14.58 9.24 -29.10
C ALA A 12 -13.33 8.51 -28.58
N ARG A 13 -12.19 9.19 -28.58
CA ARG A 13 -10.96 8.73 -27.91
C ARG A 13 -11.19 8.78 -26.41
N GLY A 14 -11.01 7.63 -25.73
CA GLY A 14 -11.08 7.49 -24.30
C GLY A 14 -10.08 8.42 -23.60
N GLN A 15 -10.57 9.19 -22.66
CA GLN A 15 -9.76 9.98 -21.75
C GLN A 15 -9.19 9.02 -20.69
N GLY A 16 -7.91 8.67 -20.84
CA GLY A 16 -7.16 7.88 -19.87
C GLY A 16 -7.00 8.64 -18.53
N THR A 17 -7.08 7.86 -17.47
CA THR A 17 -6.96 8.22 -16.06
C THR A 17 -5.71 9.05 -15.72
N LYS A 18 -5.78 10.37 -15.85
CA LYS A 18 -4.73 11.33 -15.46
C LYS A 18 -4.84 11.83 -14.00
N GLY A 19 -5.87 11.40 -13.23
CA GLY A 19 -6.21 12.04 -11.97
C GLY A 19 -5.34 11.67 -10.75
N GLN A 20 -4.79 10.47 -10.68
CA GLN A 20 -4.11 10.01 -9.45
C GLN A 20 -2.62 10.35 -9.39
N LYS A 21 -1.92 10.48 -10.51
CA LYS A 21 -0.48 10.86 -10.53
C LYS A 21 -0.21 12.29 -10.07
N SER A 22 -1.21 13.18 -10.13
CA SER A 22 -1.08 14.60 -9.77
C SER A 22 -1.15 14.87 -8.26
N ALA A 23 -1.79 14.00 -7.47
CA ALA A 23 -2.05 14.27 -6.05
C ALA A 23 -0.78 14.29 -5.18
N PHE A 24 0.19 13.41 -5.47
CA PHE A 24 1.46 13.37 -4.73
C PHE A 24 2.48 14.38 -5.25
N GLN A 25 2.51 14.66 -6.54
CA GLN A 25 3.44 15.64 -7.14
C GLN A 25 3.20 17.08 -6.68
N GLY A 26 1.94 17.47 -6.44
CA GLY A 26 1.61 18.79 -5.88
C GLY A 26 1.93 18.97 -4.40
N ARG A 27 2.24 17.88 -3.67
CA ARG A 27 2.50 17.87 -2.22
C ARG A 27 3.98 17.66 -1.86
N LYS A 28 4.90 17.83 -2.82
CA LYS A 28 6.37 17.62 -2.64
C LYS A 28 6.99 18.43 -1.48
N SER A 29 6.40 19.54 -1.07
CA SER A 29 6.90 20.36 0.05
C SER A 29 6.68 19.74 1.44
N ASN A 30 5.90 18.65 1.55
CA ASN A 30 5.49 18.07 2.83
C ASN A 30 5.74 16.56 2.96
N VAL A 31 6.63 15.98 2.16
CA VAL A 31 6.99 14.54 2.19
C VAL A 31 7.48 14.09 3.57
N LYS A 32 8.05 15.00 4.37
CA LYS A 32 8.49 14.74 5.75
C LYS A 32 7.38 14.31 6.72
N ARG A 33 6.11 14.48 6.33
CA ARG A 33 4.94 14.19 7.18
C ARG A 33 4.21 12.88 6.83
N TRP A 34 4.46 12.31 5.65
CA TRP A 34 3.75 11.11 5.22
C TRP A 34 4.28 9.84 5.90
N THR A 35 3.34 9.05 6.36
CA THR A 35 3.59 7.74 6.96
C THR A 35 3.01 6.67 6.07
N PHE A 36 3.80 5.65 5.76
CA PHE A 36 3.41 4.56 4.86
C PHE A 36 3.13 3.30 5.65
N ILE A 37 1.97 2.70 5.40
CA ILE A 37 1.51 1.46 6.02
C ILE A 37 1.20 0.47 4.91
N ALA A 38 1.83 -0.71 4.96
CA ALA A 38 1.45 -1.82 4.11
C ALA A 38 0.32 -2.61 4.80
N LEU A 39 -0.65 -3.01 4.00
CA LEU A 39 -1.77 -3.86 4.42
C LEU A 39 -1.69 -5.18 3.67
N GLY A 40 -1.98 -6.28 4.37
CA GLY A 40 -2.08 -7.61 3.79
C GLY A 40 -3.21 -8.41 4.43
N ALA A 41 -3.95 -9.19 3.63
CA ALA A 41 -4.98 -10.09 4.09
C ALA A 41 -4.98 -11.37 3.26
N ASN A 42 -5.07 -12.56 3.88
CA ASN A 42 -5.16 -13.82 3.15
C ASN A 42 -6.18 -14.80 3.72
N LEU A 43 -7.05 -14.35 4.65
CA LEU A 43 -8.17 -15.13 5.17
C LEU A 43 -9.49 -14.38 4.98
N GLY A 44 -10.57 -15.15 4.80
CA GLY A 44 -11.94 -14.62 4.71
C GLY A 44 -12.17 -13.73 3.49
N ASP A 45 -13.09 -12.78 3.62
CA ASP A 45 -13.36 -11.75 2.60
C ASP A 45 -12.25 -10.69 2.65
N ARG A 46 -11.16 -10.96 1.95
CA ARG A 46 -9.94 -10.12 1.91
C ARG A 46 -10.27 -8.69 1.46
N LYS A 47 -11.08 -8.51 0.38
CA LYS A 47 -11.38 -7.19 -0.19
C LYS A 47 -12.17 -6.33 0.82
N ARG A 48 -13.19 -6.90 1.42
CA ARG A 48 -13.99 -6.24 2.46
C ARG A 48 -13.12 -5.87 3.68
N THR A 49 -12.33 -6.81 4.18
CA THR A 49 -11.40 -6.58 5.29
C THR A 49 -10.45 -5.41 5.02
N MET A 50 -9.86 -5.36 3.83
CA MET A 50 -8.94 -4.29 3.42
C MET A 50 -9.64 -2.93 3.35
N ILE A 51 -10.85 -2.86 2.79
CA ILE A 51 -11.65 -1.62 2.69
C ILE A 51 -12.01 -1.10 4.09
N GLU A 52 -12.50 -1.97 4.97
CA GLU A 52 -12.82 -1.62 6.36
C GLU A 52 -11.58 -1.15 7.12
N ALA A 53 -10.43 -1.84 6.97
CA ALA A 53 -9.17 -1.42 7.59
C ALA A 53 -8.72 -0.04 7.10
N ILE A 54 -8.80 0.24 5.80
CA ILE A 54 -8.49 1.56 5.23
C ILE A 54 -9.41 2.64 5.80
N THR A 55 -10.69 2.34 5.98
CA THR A 55 -11.65 3.26 6.62
C THR A 55 -11.25 3.59 8.06
N HIS A 56 -10.74 2.61 8.81
CA HIS A 56 -10.20 2.85 10.15
C HIS A 56 -8.91 3.68 10.12
N LEU A 57 -8.00 3.40 9.18
CA LEU A 57 -6.76 4.17 9.02
C LEU A 57 -7.02 5.63 8.62
N GLN A 58 -8.07 5.90 7.84
CA GLN A 58 -8.49 7.28 7.51
C GLN A 58 -8.77 8.10 8.77
N LYS A 59 -9.33 7.50 9.83
CA LYS A 59 -9.61 8.19 11.11
C LYS A 59 -8.34 8.59 11.87
N LEU A 60 -7.20 7.96 11.56
CA LEU A 60 -5.89 8.28 12.13
C LEU A 60 -5.14 9.35 11.33
N SER A 61 -5.65 9.72 10.16
CA SER A 61 -5.02 10.71 9.28
C SER A 61 -5.64 12.09 9.43
N ASN A 62 -4.81 13.10 9.44
CA ASN A 62 -5.23 14.52 9.43
C ASN A 62 -5.73 14.98 8.04
N GLU A 63 -5.35 14.25 6.99
CA GLU A 63 -5.70 14.54 5.60
C GLU A 63 -6.33 13.28 4.96
N THR A 64 -6.95 13.45 3.81
CA THR A 64 -7.37 12.30 3.00
C THR A 64 -6.15 11.44 2.68
N LEU A 65 -6.18 10.17 3.09
CA LEU A 65 -5.10 9.24 2.82
C LEU A 65 -4.99 8.96 1.31
N LEU A 66 -3.78 8.62 0.88
CA LEU A 66 -3.56 8.06 -0.45
C LEU A 66 -3.58 6.53 -0.36
N ARG A 67 -4.21 5.87 -1.31
CA ARG A 67 -4.27 4.41 -1.39
C ARG A 67 -3.75 3.93 -2.75
N SER A 68 -2.95 2.89 -2.73
CA SER A 68 -2.60 2.13 -3.93
C SER A 68 -3.78 1.28 -4.41
N SER A 69 -3.66 0.70 -5.58
CA SER A 69 -4.51 -0.41 -6.01
C SER A 69 -4.31 -1.62 -5.10
N PHE A 70 -5.25 -2.55 -5.13
CA PHE A 70 -5.09 -3.87 -4.53
C PHE A 70 -4.29 -4.79 -5.45
N TRP A 71 -3.37 -5.55 -4.86
CA TRP A 71 -2.50 -6.49 -5.54
C TRP A 71 -2.64 -7.88 -4.95
N GLU A 72 -3.06 -8.84 -5.74
CA GLU A 72 -3.01 -10.24 -5.34
C GLU A 72 -1.60 -10.80 -5.57
N THR A 73 -1.07 -11.49 -4.55
CA THR A 73 0.29 -12.03 -4.58
C THR A 73 0.33 -13.43 -3.98
N PRO A 74 1.22 -14.32 -4.47
CA PRO A 74 1.45 -15.59 -3.81
C PRO A 74 1.97 -15.38 -2.38
N PRO A 75 1.79 -16.35 -1.48
CA PRO A 75 2.37 -16.31 -0.14
C PRO A 75 3.90 -16.42 -0.22
N VAL A 76 4.61 -15.51 0.50
CA VAL A 76 6.07 -15.48 0.58
C VAL A 76 6.51 -15.84 1.99
N ASP A 77 7.42 -16.80 2.13
CA ASP A 77 7.92 -17.32 3.41
C ASP A 77 6.79 -17.81 4.36
N CYS A 78 5.69 -18.33 3.80
CA CYS A 78 4.52 -18.81 4.53
C CYS A 78 4.49 -20.35 4.59
N PRO A 79 3.76 -20.95 5.54
CA PRO A 79 3.53 -22.39 5.57
C PRO A 79 2.95 -22.91 4.25
N PRO A 80 3.28 -24.18 3.86
CA PRO A 80 2.71 -24.80 2.66
C PRO A 80 1.18 -24.76 2.67
N GLY A 81 0.57 -24.48 1.51
CA GLY A 81 -0.89 -24.37 1.37
C GLY A 81 -1.48 -23.05 1.85
N SER A 82 -0.66 -22.08 2.24
CA SER A 82 -1.17 -20.74 2.57
C SER A 82 -1.85 -20.09 1.38
N PRO A 83 -3.05 -19.49 1.56
CA PRO A 83 -3.74 -18.83 0.47
C PRO A 83 -3.03 -17.54 0.03
N PRO A 84 -3.27 -17.07 -1.22
CA PRO A 84 -2.69 -15.84 -1.74
C PRO A 84 -3.15 -14.62 -0.93
N PHE A 85 -2.26 -13.64 -0.81
CA PHE A 85 -2.52 -12.38 -0.15
C PHE A 85 -3.17 -11.36 -1.08
N LEU A 86 -4.02 -10.52 -0.50
CA LEU A 86 -4.38 -9.23 -1.06
C LEU A 86 -3.56 -8.16 -0.34
N ASN A 87 -2.75 -7.40 -1.08
CA ASN A 87 -1.86 -6.37 -0.55
C ASN A 87 -2.21 -4.98 -1.07
N ALA A 88 -1.96 -3.98 -0.25
CA ALA A 88 -2.03 -2.57 -0.63
C ALA A 88 -1.07 -1.75 0.25
N VAL A 89 -0.81 -0.51 -0.16
CA VAL A 89 -0.13 0.48 0.69
C VAL A 89 -1.00 1.73 0.79
N VAL A 90 -1.07 2.29 1.99
CA VAL A 90 -1.65 3.61 2.22
C VAL A 90 -0.59 4.57 2.71
N ALA A 91 -0.75 5.84 2.34
CA ALA A 91 -0.02 6.94 2.93
C ALA A 91 -1.01 7.80 3.73
N LEU A 92 -0.72 8.05 4.99
CA LEU A 92 -1.49 8.92 5.86
C LEU A 92 -0.63 10.06 6.41
N ALA A 93 -1.24 11.20 6.68
CA ALA A 93 -0.63 12.32 7.38
C ALA A 93 -0.96 12.18 8.87
N PRO A 94 -0.02 11.73 9.72
CA PRO A 94 -0.29 11.53 11.13
C PRO A 94 -0.62 12.87 11.82
N ARG A 95 -1.34 12.81 12.93
CA ARG A 95 -1.60 14.00 13.76
C ARG A 95 -0.31 14.55 14.34
N PRO A 96 -0.25 15.84 14.72
CA PRO A 96 0.99 16.46 15.21
C PRO A 96 1.59 15.78 16.45
N ASP A 97 0.75 15.20 17.29
CA ASP A 97 1.09 14.47 18.52
C ASP A 97 1.33 12.96 18.31
N GLU A 98 1.12 12.45 17.10
CA GLU A 98 1.30 11.04 16.80
C GLU A 98 2.78 10.69 16.72
N THR A 99 3.17 9.65 17.43
CA THR A 99 4.52 9.07 17.39
C THR A 99 4.53 7.74 16.66
N PRO A 100 5.69 7.27 16.16
CA PRO A 100 5.78 5.94 15.57
C PRO A 100 5.29 4.82 16.50
N GLN A 101 5.56 4.93 17.81
CA GLN A 101 5.13 3.93 18.80
C GLN A 101 3.63 3.94 19.00
N SER A 102 3.03 5.13 19.17
CA SER A 102 1.59 5.24 19.38
C SER A 102 0.82 4.76 18.14
N LEU A 103 1.29 5.12 16.94
CA LEU A 103 0.71 4.62 15.71
C LEU A 103 0.85 3.10 15.60
N PHE A 104 2.06 2.55 15.85
CA PHE A 104 2.29 1.12 15.80
C PHE A 104 1.37 0.35 16.78
N ALA A 105 1.19 0.86 18.00
CA ALA A 105 0.25 0.27 18.96
C ALA A 105 -1.21 0.30 18.44
N LYS A 106 -1.63 1.39 17.78
CA LYS A 106 -2.96 1.49 17.16
C LYS A 106 -3.13 0.50 16.00
N LEU A 107 -2.08 0.29 15.18
CA LEU A 107 -2.11 -0.72 14.11
C LEU A 107 -2.26 -2.12 14.69
N GLN A 108 -1.51 -2.47 15.72
CA GLN A 108 -1.64 -3.77 16.40
C GLN A 108 -3.02 -3.97 17.05
N ALA A 109 -3.60 -2.92 17.64
CA ALA A 109 -4.94 -2.96 18.18
C ALA A 109 -5.99 -3.20 17.08
N LEU A 110 -5.81 -2.54 15.93
CA LEU A 110 -6.69 -2.72 14.78
C LEU A 110 -6.62 -4.16 14.23
N GLU A 111 -5.42 -4.73 14.07
CA GLU A 111 -5.27 -6.13 13.68
C GLU A 111 -6.02 -7.09 14.61
N LYS A 112 -5.94 -6.87 15.93
CA LYS A 112 -6.69 -7.67 16.92
C LYS A 112 -8.19 -7.54 16.74
N THR A 113 -8.70 -6.34 16.45
CA THR A 113 -10.13 -6.09 16.17
C THR A 113 -10.61 -6.88 14.94
N PHE A 114 -9.72 -7.06 13.94
CA PHE A 114 -9.98 -7.90 12.76
C PHE A 114 -9.71 -9.41 13.01
N GLY A 115 -9.55 -9.82 14.25
CA GLY A 115 -9.44 -11.24 14.61
C GLY A 115 -8.04 -11.83 14.51
N ARG A 116 -6.99 -11.00 14.45
CA ARG A 116 -5.60 -11.50 14.52
C ARG A 116 -5.36 -12.14 15.89
N LYS A 117 -5.01 -13.42 15.87
CA LYS A 117 -4.63 -14.20 17.06
C LYS A 117 -3.14 -14.05 17.35
N PRO A 118 -2.70 -14.36 18.59
CA PRO A 118 -1.27 -14.51 18.88
C PRO A 118 -0.64 -15.53 17.92
N LYS A 119 0.55 -15.24 17.41
CA LYS A 119 1.26 -16.10 16.46
C LYS A 119 1.59 -17.44 17.10
N THR A 120 1.26 -18.54 16.44
CA THR A 120 1.68 -19.89 16.78
C THR A 120 2.76 -20.39 15.81
N ILE A 121 2.70 -19.94 14.54
CA ILE A 121 3.64 -20.30 13.49
C ILE A 121 4.10 -19.00 12.79
N LEU A 122 5.34 -18.98 12.32
CA LEU A 122 5.88 -17.85 11.58
C LEU A 122 5.13 -17.68 10.25
N ASN A 123 4.70 -16.45 9.96
CA ASN A 123 4.00 -16.08 8.73
C ASN A 123 2.72 -16.90 8.46
N GLU A 124 2.02 -17.35 9.52
CA GLU A 124 0.73 -18.00 9.39
C GLU A 124 -0.31 -17.08 8.69
N ALA A 125 -1.34 -17.71 8.12
CA ALA A 125 -2.45 -17.01 7.50
C ALA A 125 -3.19 -16.12 8.52
N ARG A 126 -3.64 -14.92 8.07
CA ARG A 126 -4.24 -13.92 8.96
C ARG A 126 -5.29 -13.07 8.26
N PRO A 127 -6.35 -12.66 8.99
CA PRO A 127 -7.36 -11.79 8.41
C PRO A 127 -6.81 -10.43 7.98
N LEU A 128 -5.91 -9.85 8.77
CA LEU A 128 -5.27 -8.55 8.51
C LEU A 128 -3.85 -8.50 9.06
N ASP A 129 -2.95 -7.91 8.30
CA ASP A 129 -1.56 -7.58 8.65
C ASP A 129 -1.31 -6.12 8.33
N LEU A 130 -0.77 -5.35 9.28
CA LEU A 130 -0.50 -3.91 9.14
C LEU A 130 0.96 -3.64 9.52
N ASP A 131 1.80 -3.45 8.50
CA ASP A 131 3.22 -3.13 8.68
C ASP A 131 3.46 -1.62 8.54
N LEU A 132 4.03 -0.99 9.57
CA LEU A 132 4.49 0.39 9.50
C LEU A 132 5.80 0.44 8.70
N ILE A 133 5.74 0.92 7.45
CA ILE A 133 6.86 0.91 6.50
C ILE A 133 7.83 2.06 6.78
N ALA A 134 7.31 3.27 6.90
CA ALA A 134 8.09 4.46 7.23
C ALA A 134 7.20 5.49 7.93
N PHE A 135 7.80 6.29 8.81
CA PHE A 135 7.15 7.40 9.51
C PHE A 135 7.94 8.67 9.22
N GLY A 136 7.49 9.44 8.22
CA GLY A 136 8.27 10.56 7.70
C GLY A 136 9.68 10.10 7.30
N ASN A 137 10.68 10.84 7.78
CA ASN A 137 12.10 10.52 7.58
C ASN A 137 12.74 9.85 8.82
N GLU A 138 11.93 9.37 9.77
CA GLU A 138 12.47 8.78 10.99
C GLU A 138 13.20 7.46 10.70
N THR A 139 14.35 7.32 11.35
CA THR A 139 15.09 6.05 11.45
C THR A 139 15.11 5.61 12.89
N ARG A 140 14.86 4.34 13.13
CA ARG A 140 14.79 3.78 14.47
C ARG A 140 15.25 2.32 14.46
N ALA A 141 16.11 1.96 15.40
CA ALA A 141 16.51 0.58 15.67
C ALA A 141 16.06 0.22 17.10
N GLY A 142 14.86 -0.34 17.24
CA GLY A 142 14.29 -0.75 18.51
C GLY A 142 13.89 -2.22 18.52
N LYS A 143 13.82 -2.82 19.71
CA LYS A 143 13.40 -4.24 19.88
C LYS A 143 11.97 -4.49 19.37
N THR A 144 11.08 -3.52 19.52
CA THR A 144 9.66 -3.64 19.16
C THR A 144 9.31 -2.98 17.83
N LEU A 145 10.07 -1.95 17.43
CA LEU A 145 9.81 -1.19 16.21
C LEU A 145 11.13 -0.71 15.59
N THR A 146 11.36 -1.16 14.35
CA THR A 146 12.47 -0.68 13.51
C THR A 146 11.90 0.06 12.32
N LEU A 147 12.41 1.28 12.05
CA LEU A 147 12.00 2.12 10.92
C LEU A 147 13.23 2.60 10.12
N PRO A 148 13.10 2.63 8.80
CA PRO A 148 12.03 2.02 8.02
C PRO A 148 11.94 0.52 8.27
N HIS A 149 10.81 -0.09 7.93
CA HIS A 149 10.63 -1.53 8.09
C HIS A 149 11.80 -2.29 7.43
N PRO A 150 12.52 -3.16 8.15
CA PRO A 150 13.84 -3.66 7.74
C PRO A 150 13.84 -4.43 6.42
N ARG A 151 12.72 -5.06 6.06
CA ARG A 151 12.59 -5.84 4.82
C ARG A 151 11.76 -5.15 3.72
N ALA A 152 11.27 -3.90 3.92
CA ALA A 152 10.41 -3.24 2.96
C ALA A 152 11.06 -3.11 1.56
N HIS A 153 12.34 -2.76 1.53
CA HIS A 153 13.13 -2.56 0.31
C HIS A 153 13.43 -3.85 -0.47
N LEU A 154 13.17 -5.02 0.14
CA LEU A 154 13.39 -6.35 -0.45
C LEU A 154 12.09 -7.02 -0.89
N ARG A 155 10.92 -6.40 -0.63
CA ARG A 155 9.61 -7.01 -0.83
C ARG A 155 8.86 -6.37 -1.97
N ARG A 156 8.71 -7.09 -3.08
CA ARG A 156 7.96 -6.59 -4.24
C ARG A 156 6.51 -6.28 -3.91
N PHE A 157 5.85 -7.12 -3.10
CA PHE A 157 4.45 -6.91 -2.68
C PHE A 157 4.24 -5.66 -1.80
N VAL A 158 5.32 -5.06 -1.29
CA VAL A 158 5.33 -3.73 -0.64
C VAL A 158 5.69 -2.64 -1.63
N LEU A 159 6.79 -2.80 -2.40
CA LEU A 159 7.31 -1.76 -3.28
C LEU A 159 6.40 -1.51 -4.49
N GLN A 160 5.73 -2.54 -5.03
CA GLN A 160 4.85 -2.40 -6.18
C GLN A 160 3.67 -1.47 -5.88
N PRO A 161 2.84 -1.72 -4.84
CA PRO A 161 1.77 -0.79 -4.47
C PRO A 161 2.31 0.56 -3.96
N LEU A 162 3.42 0.59 -3.22
CA LEU A 162 4.02 1.85 -2.77
C LEU A 162 4.46 2.73 -3.94
N SER A 163 4.95 2.14 -5.04
CA SER A 163 5.37 2.89 -6.23
C SER A 163 4.22 3.59 -6.96
N GLU A 164 2.98 3.18 -6.76
CA GLU A 164 1.81 3.84 -7.34
C GLU A 164 1.54 5.20 -6.68
N ILE A 165 1.80 5.31 -5.37
CA ILE A 165 1.47 6.49 -4.57
C ILE A 165 2.68 7.35 -4.23
N ALA A 166 3.88 6.77 -4.16
CA ALA A 166 5.11 7.46 -3.77
C ALA A 166 6.34 6.96 -4.57
N PRO A 167 6.35 7.02 -5.91
CA PRO A 167 7.43 6.45 -6.75
C PRO A 167 8.80 7.08 -6.49
N ASP A 168 8.83 8.39 -6.20
CA ASP A 168 10.06 9.17 -6.01
C ASP A 168 10.50 9.25 -4.54
N PHE A 169 9.76 8.61 -3.61
CA PHE A 169 10.10 8.63 -2.19
C PHE A 169 11.33 7.76 -1.92
N PRO A 170 12.41 8.32 -1.35
CA PRO A 170 13.51 7.51 -0.84
C PRO A 170 13.11 6.97 0.55
N LEU A 171 13.10 5.64 0.73
CA LEU A 171 12.94 5.09 2.08
C LEU A 171 14.11 5.57 2.95
N PRO A 172 13.86 6.04 4.20
CA PRO A 172 14.93 6.50 5.09
C PRO A 172 16.08 5.50 5.16
N GLY A 173 17.31 5.99 5.09
CA GLY A 173 18.50 5.14 5.04
C GLY A 173 18.78 4.45 3.69
N GLN A 174 17.94 4.66 2.67
CA GLN A 174 18.18 4.18 1.31
C GLN A 174 18.60 5.33 0.39
N SER A 175 19.57 5.07 -0.49
CA SER A 175 19.99 6.02 -1.54
C SER A 175 19.08 5.98 -2.78
N LYS A 176 18.27 4.94 -2.91
CA LYS A 176 17.39 4.69 -4.06
C LYS A 176 15.95 5.05 -3.73
N THR A 177 15.23 5.59 -4.72
CA THR A 177 13.78 5.80 -4.61
C THR A 177 13.03 4.48 -4.67
N VAL A 178 11.75 4.49 -4.25
CA VAL A 178 10.85 3.33 -4.33
C VAL A 178 10.83 2.73 -5.74
N SER A 179 10.73 3.56 -6.78
CA SER A 179 10.78 3.11 -8.18
C SER A 179 12.11 2.46 -8.56
N GLN A 180 13.22 2.97 -8.05
CA GLN A 180 14.55 2.41 -8.32
C GLN A 180 14.74 1.08 -7.58
N LEU A 181 14.28 0.99 -6.33
CA LEU A 181 14.28 -0.25 -5.55
C LEU A 181 13.41 -1.32 -6.23
N LEU A 182 12.19 -0.97 -6.65
CA LEU A 182 11.29 -1.89 -7.33
C LEU A 182 11.88 -2.44 -8.63
N ARG A 183 12.55 -1.59 -9.43
CA ARG A 183 13.22 -2.01 -10.67
C ARG A 183 14.41 -2.95 -10.42
N ALA A 184 15.04 -2.84 -9.26
CA ALA A 184 16.16 -3.71 -8.89
C ALA A 184 15.73 -5.11 -8.43
N LEU A 185 14.45 -5.31 -8.06
CA LEU A 185 13.93 -6.62 -7.70
C LEU A 185 13.58 -7.45 -8.94
N PRO A 186 13.72 -8.79 -8.87
CA PRO A 186 13.22 -9.68 -9.90
C PRO A 186 11.74 -9.39 -10.22
N ARG A 187 11.35 -9.52 -11.49
CA ARG A 187 9.94 -9.44 -11.87
C ARG A 187 9.19 -10.63 -11.26
N ASP A 188 7.97 -10.38 -10.84
CA ASP A 188 7.06 -11.41 -10.35
C ASP A 188 5.79 -11.36 -11.21
N GLU A 189 5.71 -12.28 -12.16
CA GLU A 189 4.59 -12.36 -13.11
C GLU A 189 3.33 -12.93 -12.46
N THR A 190 3.43 -13.46 -11.25
CA THR A 190 2.29 -14.01 -10.51
C THR A 190 1.52 -12.93 -9.73
N MET A 191 2.11 -11.74 -9.56
CA MET A 191 1.43 -10.61 -8.97
C MET A 191 0.37 -10.02 -9.91
N ARG A 192 -0.86 -9.91 -9.45
CA ARG A 192 -1.98 -9.39 -10.22
C ARG A 192 -2.58 -8.15 -9.55
N LYS A 193 -2.72 -7.09 -10.33
CA LYS A 193 -3.49 -5.92 -9.92
C LYS A 193 -4.98 -6.27 -10.03
N LEU A 194 -5.75 -6.02 -8.97
CA LEU A 194 -7.19 -6.09 -9.05
C LEU A 194 -7.73 -4.78 -9.63
N GLU A 195 -8.68 -4.91 -10.55
CA GLU A 195 -9.40 -3.75 -11.07
C GLU A 195 -10.34 -3.22 -9.98
N ASP A 196 -10.42 -1.89 -9.85
CA ASP A 196 -11.43 -1.23 -9.03
C ASP A 196 -12.77 -1.36 -9.78
N GLU A 197 -13.69 -2.19 -9.24
CA GLU A 197 -15.09 -2.23 -9.67
C GLU A 197 -15.82 -1.02 -9.15
#